data_10096de52d363ad3e967ef7428d828fe
#
_entry.id   10096de52d363ad3e967ef7428d828fe
#
_cell.length_a   1.000
_cell.length_b   1.000
_cell.length_c   1.000
_cell.angle_alpha   90.00
_cell.angle_beta   90.00
_cell.angle_gamma   90.00
#
_symmetry.space_group_name_H-M   'P 1'
#
loop_
_entity.id
_entity.type
_entity.pdbx_description
1 polymer ?
#
loop_
_entity_poly.entity_id
_entity_poly.type
_entity_poly.pdbx_seq_one_letter_code
_entity_poly.pdbx_strand_id
1 'polypeptide(L)'
;MPTILGLTNEKSPHAGRGNSPHVSSSTTMGSNARLDTISKRNHAAAREMETLLWRALCDEPETLREYLAHDCIMINPLLAPDGSSEPLSKDTRPGVVDVLQAAAAGRKLAGFRIHGQPLVVEVDLMAVALVYKISLFRQGRKGQQEIVASASSTWRQTAGADWLLVAFHVQYADEEEEEEEEEER
;
A
#
# COMPACT_ATOMS: atom_id res chain seq x y z
N MET A 1 31.86 -2.94 -39.67
CA MET A 1 32.22 -2.51 -41.04
C MET A 1 31.60 -3.46 -42.04
N PRO A 2 31.17 -2.95 -43.07
CA PRO A 2 29.96 -2.21 -43.43
C PRO A 2 29.26 -2.89 -44.63
N THR A 3 28.15 -2.42 -45.10
CA THR A 3 28.12 -1.88 -46.47
C THR A 3 26.71 -1.36 -46.78
N ILE A 4 26.70 -0.11 -47.13
CA ILE A 4 25.61 0.64 -47.77
C ILE A 4 25.65 0.35 -49.28
N LEU A 5 24.45 0.24 -49.88
CA LEU A 5 24.17 0.52 -51.31
C LEU A 5 22.67 0.21 -51.51
N GLY A 6 21.85 0.95 -52.20
CA GLY A 6 21.97 2.14 -53.02
C GLY A 6 20.57 2.57 -53.45
N LEU A 7 20.48 3.83 -53.75
CA LEU A 7 19.34 4.54 -54.32
C LEU A 7 18.92 4.00 -55.71
N THR A 8 17.62 3.99 -55.98
CA THR A 8 17.11 4.38 -57.29
C THR A 8 15.79 5.15 -57.15
N ASN A 9 15.81 6.30 -57.76
CA ASN A 9 14.78 7.30 -57.91
C ASN A 9 14.03 7.01 -59.24
N GLU A 10 12.70 6.99 -59.25
CA GLU A 10 11.96 7.29 -60.48
C GLU A 10 10.65 8.02 -60.22
N LYS A 11 10.41 8.99 -61.11
CA LYS A 11 9.47 10.08 -61.13
C LYS A 11 8.02 9.68 -61.41
N SER A 12 7.13 10.46 -60.83
CA SER A 12 5.72 10.85 -61.12
C SER A 12 5.26 10.82 -62.61
N PRO A 13 3.95 11.06 -62.96
CA PRO A 13 2.80 11.62 -62.19
C PRO A 13 1.45 10.94 -62.54
N HIS A 14 0.39 11.20 -61.76
CA HIS A 14 -0.93 11.60 -62.30
C HIS A 14 -1.93 11.96 -61.17
N ALA A 15 -2.65 13.03 -61.43
CA ALA A 15 -3.69 13.61 -60.66
C ALA A 15 -4.93 12.68 -60.49
N GLY A 16 -5.46 12.59 -59.29
CA GLY A 16 -6.75 12.01 -59.00
C GLY A 16 -7.38 12.68 -57.77
N ARG A 17 -8.39 13.53 -58.00
CA ARG A 17 -9.31 14.06 -57.01
C ARG A 17 -9.95 12.86 -56.29
N GLY A 18 -9.88 12.83 -54.96
CA GLY A 18 -10.62 11.83 -54.19
C GLY A 18 -10.65 12.19 -52.71
N ASN A 19 -11.77 12.73 -52.30
CA ASN A 19 -12.39 12.70 -51.01
C ASN A 19 -11.52 12.25 -49.81
N SER A 20 -11.20 13.20 -48.93
CA SER A 20 -10.68 12.93 -47.61
C SER A 20 -11.75 12.27 -46.77
N PRO A 21 -11.52 11.07 -46.24
CA PRO A 21 -12.33 10.59 -45.12
C PRO A 21 -11.85 11.31 -43.86
N HIS A 22 -12.75 12.00 -43.23
CA HIS A 22 -12.65 12.46 -41.86
C HIS A 22 -12.26 11.24 -40.98
N VAL A 23 -11.00 11.11 -40.64
CA VAL A 23 -10.59 10.18 -39.59
C VAL A 23 -10.95 10.81 -38.26
N SER A 24 -12.10 10.43 -37.76
CA SER A 24 -12.55 10.74 -36.42
C SER A 24 -11.53 10.14 -35.44
N SER A 25 -10.87 10.98 -34.69
CA SER A 25 -9.98 10.68 -33.57
C SER A 25 -10.80 10.15 -32.38
N SER A 26 -11.26 8.89 -32.45
CA SER A 26 -12.04 8.22 -31.40
C SER A 26 -11.27 7.20 -30.56
N THR A 27 -9.92 7.14 -30.71
CA THR A 27 -9.12 6.06 -30.07
C THR A 27 -8.58 6.44 -28.68
N THR A 28 -8.64 7.71 -28.28
CA THR A 28 -8.03 8.17 -27.02
C THR A 28 -8.97 8.04 -25.81
N MET A 29 -10.28 8.02 -26.01
CA MET A 29 -11.23 7.91 -24.90
C MET A 29 -11.31 6.49 -24.30
N GLY A 30 -11.05 5.45 -25.07
CA GLY A 30 -11.17 4.05 -24.60
C GLY A 30 -10.01 3.61 -23.68
N SER A 31 -8.82 4.18 -23.82
CA SER A 31 -7.66 3.83 -22.99
C SER A 31 -7.77 4.45 -21.59
N ASN A 32 -8.17 5.72 -21.49
CA ASN A 32 -8.32 6.41 -20.21
C ASN A 32 -9.44 5.78 -19.36
N ALA A 33 -10.58 5.42 -19.94
CA ALA A 33 -11.67 4.76 -19.23
C ALA A 33 -11.27 3.38 -18.67
N ARG A 34 -10.41 2.63 -19.36
CA ARG A 34 -9.88 1.35 -18.87
C ARG A 34 -8.89 1.55 -17.73
N LEU A 35 -7.99 2.53 -17.83
CA LEU A 35 -7.05 2.87 -16.77
C LEU A 35 -7.79 3.32 -15.49
N ASP A 36 -8.80 4.18 -15.62
CA ASP A 36 -9.64 4.59 -14.49
C ASP A 36 -10.35 3.40 -13.81
N THR A 37 -10.76 2.39 -14.58
CA THR A 37 -11.38 1.19 -14.04
C THR A 37 -10.39 0.32 -13.29
N ILE A 38 -9.16 0.17 -13.81
CA ILE A 38 -8.08 -0.57 -13.17
C ILE A 38 -7.68 0.12 -11.87
N SER A 39 -7.47 1.44 -11.91
CA SER A 39 -7.17 2.28 -10.76
C SER A 39 -8.19 2.09 -9.63
N LYS A 40 -9.46 2.27 -9.93
CA LYS A 40 -10.55 2.10 -8.95
C LYS A 40 -10.56 0.70 -8.33
N ARG A 41 -10.33 -0.34 -9.14
CA ARG A 41 -10.25 -1.72 -8.66
C ARG A 41 -9.05 -1.91 -7.73
N ASN A 42 -7.88 -1.40 -8.11
CA ASN A 42 -6.66 -1.51 -7.33
C ASN A 42 -6.80 -0.78 -5.98
N HIS A 43 -7.38 0.42 -5.98
CA HIS A 43 -7.67 1.16 -4.76
C HIS A 43 -8.64 0.41 -3.83
N ALA A 44 -9.68 -0.20 -4.38
CA ALA A 44 -10.62 -0.99 -3.60
C ALA A 44 -9.96 -2.23 -3.01
N ALA A 45 -9.20 -2.97 -3.82
CA ALA A 45 -8.46 -4.15 -3.37
C ALA A 45 -7.45 -3.80 -2.27
N ALA A 46 -6.66 -2.74 -2.43
CA ALA A 46 -5.69 -2.32 -1.43
C ALA A 46 -6.35 -1.95 -0.09
N ARG A 47 -7.50 -1.26 -0.09
CA ARG A 47 -8.25 -0.97 1.15
C ARG A 47 -8.82 -2.23 1.80
N GLU A 48 -9.25 -3.20 1.01
CA GLU A 48 -9.70 -4.49 1.50
C GLU A 48 -8.55 -5.26 2.16
N MET A 49 -7.41 -5.35 1.48
CA MET A 49 -6.21 -6.00 2.02
C MET A 49 -5.73 -5.33 3.31
N GLU A 50 -5.80 -4.00 3.39
CA GLU A 50 -5.48 -3.26 4.61
C GLU A 50 -6.40 -3.62 5.77
N THR A 51 -7.68 -3.79 5.50
CA THR A 51 -8.65 -4.22 6.52
C THR A 51 -8.36 -5.66 6.98
N LEU A 52 -8.02 -6.55 6.06
CA LEU A 52 -7.66 -7.94 6.37
C LEU A 52 -6.36 -8.03 7.18
N LEU A 53 -5.36 -7.20 6.85
CA LEU A 53 -4.13 -7.07 7.61
C LEU A 53 -4.40 -6.75 9.09
N TRP A 54 -5.21 -5.72 9.36
CA TRP A 54 -5.53 -5.34 10.74
C TRP A 54 -6.39 -6.37 11.46
N ARG A 55 -7.29 -7.06 10.76
CA ARG A 55 -8.03 -8.19 11.33
C ARG A 55 -7.09 -9.33 11.71
N ALA A 56 -6.18 -9.71 10.82
CA ALA A 56 -5.19 -10.73 11.13
C ALA A 56 -4.35 -10.36 12.35
N LEU A 57 -3.90 -9.10 12.47
CA LEU A 57 -3.16 -8.61 13.63
C LEU A 57 -3.96 -8.66 14.94
N CYS A 58 -5.28 -8.51 14.89
CA CYS A 58 -6.14 -8.60 16.06
C CYS A 58 -6.47 -10.05 16.43
N ASP A 59 -6.80 -10.87 15.44
CA ASP A 59 -7.33 -12.21 15.66
C ASP A 59 -6.20 -13.25 15.80
N GLU A 60 -5.36 -13.36 14.78
CA GLU A 60 -4.28 -14.35 14.67
C GLU A 60 -3.06 -13.72 13.99
N PRO A 61 -2.19 -13.00 14.71
CA PRO A 61 -1.05 -12.26 14.11
C PRO A 61 -0.12 -13.13 13.25
N GLU A 62 0.01 -14.41 13.54
CA GLU A 62 0.83 -15.34 12.76
C GLU A 62 0.30 -15.57 11.35
N THR A 63 -1.01 -15.40 11.11
CA THR A 63 -1.61 -15.53 9.78
C THR A 63 -1.21 -14.39 8.86
N LEU A 64 -0.72 -13.28 9.42
CA LEU A 64 -0.24 -12.15 8.64
C LEU A 64 0.85 -12.53 7.63
N ARG A 65 1.65 -13.58 7.94
CA ARG A 65 2.69 -14.09 7.03
C ARG A 65 2.17 -14.42 5.63
N GLU A 66 0.88 -14.78 5.50
CA GLU A 66 0.26 -15.12 4.23
C GLU A 66 0.07 -13.90 3.32
N TYR A 67 0.03 -12.71 3.93
CA TYR A 67 -0.10 -11.43 3.24
C TYR A 67 1.25 -10.77 2.95
N LEU A 68 2.37 -11.32 3.46
CA LEU A 68 3.68 -10.69 3.32
C LEU A 68 4.37 -11.10 2.00
N ALA A 69 4.89 -10.12 1.30
CA ALA A 69 5.85 -10.39 0.24
C ALA A 69 7.15 -10.94 0.85
N HIS A 70 7.85 -11.77 0.10
CA HIS A 70 9.13 -12.35 0.54
C HIS A 70 10.17 -11.28 0.92
N ASP A 71 10.11 -10.13 0.27
CA ASP A 71 10.98 -8.97 0.47
C ASP A 71 10.35 -7.87 1.34
N CYS A 72 9.32 -8.21 2.11
CA CYS A 72 8.63 -7.26 2.97
C CYS A 72 9.58 -6.66 4.02
N ILE A 73 9.47 -5.34 4.17
CA ILE A 73 10.11 -4.57 5.24
C ILE A 73 9.03 -3.94 6.13
N MET A 74 9.31 -3.85 7.43
CA MET A 74 8.32 -3.39 8.40
C MET A 74 8.99 -2.60 9.53
N ILE A 75 8.33 -1.52 9.95
CA ILE A 75 8.56 -0.85 11.24
C ILE A 75 7.22 -0.87 11.97
N ASN A 76 7.13 -1.61 13.06
CA ASN A 76 5.89 -1.70 13.81
C ASN A 76 6.15 -1.91 15.31
N PRO A 77 6.20 -0.83 16.09
CA PRO A 77 6.46 -0.89 17.53
C PRO A 77 5.36 -1.63 18.32
N LEU A 78 4.18 -1.85 17.71
CA LEU A 78 3.10 -2.63 18.33
C LEU A 78 3.42 -4.12 18.41
N LEU A 79 4.21 -4.61 17.45
CA LEU A 79 4.61 -6.01 17.34
C LEU A 79 5.93 -6.28 18.07
N ALA A 80 6.81 -5.28 18.17
CA ALA A 80 8.09 -5.42 18.83
C ALA A 80 7.88 -5.66 20.34
N PRO A 81 8.50 -6.69 20.93
CA PRO A 81 8.33 -7.03 22.35
C PRO A 81 8.72 -5.88 23.30
N ASP A 82 9.71 -5.11 22.90
CA ASP A 82 10.24 -3.94 23.61
C ASP A 82 9.65 -2.60 23.16
N GLY A 83 8.73 -2.62 22.18
CA GLY A 83 8.17 -1.42 21.58
C GLY A 83 9.13 -0.66 20.67
N SER A 84 10.24 -1.29 20.27
CA SER A 84 11.23 -0.65 19.41
C SER A 84 10.67 -0.34 18.03
N SER A 85 11.23 0.70 17.41
CA SER A 85 10.92 1.11 16.03
C SER A 85 12.01 0.67 15.05
N GLU A 86 12.72 -0.41 15.36
CA GLU A 86 13.75 -0.95 14.49
C GLU A 86 13.15 -1.58 13.23
N PRO A 87 13.78 -1.36 12.06
CA PRO A 87 13.31 -1.98 10.83
C PRO A 87 13.45 -3.50 10.87
N LEU A 88 12.38 -4.18 10.50
CA LEU A 88 12.31 -5.63 10.38
C LEU A 88 12.29 -6.05 8.91
N SER A 89 12.97 -7.12 8.59
CA SER A 89 12.96 -7.79 7.29
C SER A 89 13.12 -9.30 7.50
N LYS A 90 13.18 -10.05 6.41
CA LYS A 90 13.53 -11.48 6.47
C LYS A 90 14.97 -11.72 6.94
N ASP A 91 15.85 -10.74 6.78
CA ASP A 91 17.29 -10.85 7.04
C ASP A 91 17.69 -10.31 8.43
N THR A 92 16.79 -9.59 9.11
CA THR A 92 17.00 -9.13 10.49
C THR A 92 16.87 -10.28 11.50
N ARG A 93 17.35 -10.03 12.72
CA ARG A 93 17.18 -10.96 13.85
C ARG A 93 16.73 -10.16 15.08
N PRO A 94 15.46 -10.34 15.54
CA PRO A 94 14.42 -11.21 14.95
C PRO A 94 13.97 -10.75 13.57
N GLY A 95 13.50 -11.68 12.74
CA GLY A 95 12.85 -11.39 11.45
C GLY A 95 11.38 -11.05 11.62
N VAL A 96 10.73 -10.58 10.55
CA VAL A 96 9.30 -10.23 10.57
C VAL A 96 8.45 -11.39 11.07
N VAL A 97 8.70 -12.60 10.59
CA VAL A 97 7.92 -13.79 10.98
C VAL A 97 8.12 -14.15 12.46
N ASP A 98 9.35 -14.01 12.97
CA ASP A 98 9.66 -14.29 14.38
C ASP A 98 8.88 -13.34 15.30
N VAL A 99 8.82 -12.05 14.93
CA VAL A 99 8.10 -11.02 15.68
C VAL A 99 6.58 -11.26 15.64
N LEU A 100 6.03 -11.67 14.52
CA LEU A 100 4.61 -12.01 14.41
C LEU A 100 4.24 -13.22 15.29
N GLN A 101 5.08 -14.25 15.34
CA GLN A 101 4.89 -15.40 16.22
C GLN A 101 4.96 -15.01 17.70
N ALA A 102 5.90 -14.15 18.06
CA ALA A 102 6.01 -13.63 19.41
C ALA A 102 4.80 -12.76 19.79
N ALA A 103 4.29 -11.95 18.87
CA ALA A 103 3.10 -11.13 19.07
C ALA A 103 1.84 -11.98 19.29
N ALA A 104 1.71 -13.12 18.62
CA ALA A 104 0.59 -14.05 18.81
C ALA A 104 0.56 -14.64 20.24
N ALA A 105 1.72 -14.84 20.85
CA ALA A 105 1.83 -15.32 22.23
C ALA A 105 1.69 -14.19 23.28
N GLY A 106 1.76 -12.93 22.86
CA GLY A 106 1.82 -11.76 23.71
C GLY A 106 0.52 -11.01 23.88
N ARG A 107 0.62 -9.68 23.95
CA ARG A 107 -0.51 -8.77 24.12
C ARG A 107 -1.27 -8.60 22.80
N LYS A 108 -2.40 -9.26 22.65
CA LYS A 108 -3.25 -9.13 21.48
C LYS A 108 -3.94 -7.76 21.43
N LEU A 109 -4.07 -7.24 20.22
CA LEU A 109 -4.98 -6.14 19.95
C LEU A 109 -6.42 -6.67 20.08
N ALA A 110 -7.29 -5.91 20.75
CA ALA A 110 -8.71 -6.26 20.89
C ALA A 110 -9.55 -5.79 19.71
N GLY A 111 -9.02 -4.89 18.90
CA GLY A 111 -9.70 -4.34 17.74
C GLY A 111 -8.97 -3.13 17.17
N PHE A 112 -9.51 -2.60 16.09
CA PHE A 112 -9.00 -1.40 15.42
C PHE A 112 -10.12 -0.57 14.81
N ARG A 113 -9.83 0.70 14.54
CA ARG A 113 -10.71 1.61 13.82
C ARG A 113 -9.88 2.54 12.92
N ILE A 114 -9.99 2.40 11.62
CA ILE A 114 -9.37 3.32 10.67
C ILE A 114 -10.17 4.62 10.65
N HIS A 115 -9.51 5.76 10.74
CA HIS A 115 -10.12 7.08 10.75
C HIS A 115 -10.36 7.58 9.33
N GLY A 116 -11.63 7.65 8.96
CA GLY A 116 -12.03 8.06 7.62
C GLY A 116 -11.64 7.05 6.54
N GLN A 117 -11.33 7.53 5.36
CA GLN A 117 -10.83 6.69 4.27
C GLN A 117 -9.31 6.87 4.16
N PRO A 118 -8.54 5.77 4.04
CA PRO A 118 -7.12 5.85 3.73
C PRO A 118 -6.86 6.67 2.47
N LEU A 119 -5.86 7.56 2.53
CA LEU A 119 -5.31 8.17 1.33
C LEU A 119 -4.60 7.09 0.52
N VAL A 120 -4.87 7.05 -0.77
CA VAL A 120 -4.37 6.00 -1.67
C VAL A 120 -3.60 6.65 -2.80
N VAL A 121 -2.39 6.14 -3.06
CA VAL A 121 -1.53 6.57 -4.16
C VAL A 121 -1.14 5.35 -4.99
N GLU A 122 -1.39 5.39 -6.28
CA GLU A 122 -0.83 4.40 -7.21
C GLU A 122 0.66 4.66 -7.39
N VAL A 123 1.48 3.68 -7.02
CA VAL A 123 2.92 3.71 -7.27
C VAL A 123 3.19 3.29 -8.73
N ASP A 124 2.48 2.25 -9.16
CA ASP A 124 2.39 1.81 -10.56
C ASP A 124 1.09 0.99 -10.77
N LEU A 125 0.94 0.36 -11.93
CA LEU A 125 -0.23 -0.45 -12.27
C LEU A 125 -0.44 -1.67 -11.35
N MET A 126 0.62 -2.10 -10.65
CA MET A 126 0.64 -3.30 -9.81
C MET A 126 0.99 -2.99 -8.36
N ALA A 127 1.14 -1.72 -7.99
CA ALA A 127 1.51 -1.32 -6.64
C ALA A 127 0.76 -0.08 -6.17
N VAL A 128 0.28 -0.14 -4.92
CA VAL A 128 -0.52 0.91 -4.29
C VAL A 128 0.01 1.17 -2.89
N ALA A 129 0.17 2.43 -2.54
CA ALA A 129 0.49 2.85 -1.18
C ALA A 129 -0.73 3.48 -0.49
N LEU A 130 -0.86 3.23 0.81
CA LEU A 130 -1.89 3.81 1.67
C LEU A 130 -1.26 4.55 2.84
N VAL A 131 -1.90 5.64 3.25
CA VAL A 131 -1.55 6.40 4.47
C VAL A 131 -2.83 6.78 5.18
N TYR A 132 -2.89 6.58 6.51
CA TYR A 132 -4.08 6.83 7.31
C TYR A 132 -3.77 6.93 8.80
N LYS A 133 -4.72 7.48 9.56
CA LYS A 133 -4.75 7.39 11.03
C LYS A 133 -5.61 6.21 11.45
N ILE A 134 -5.23 5.60 12.58
CA ILE A 134 -5.90 4.42 13.12
C ILE A 134 -5.93 4.48 14.64
N SER A 135 -7.04 4.08 15.25
CA SER A 135 -7.11 3.73 16.66
C SER A 135 -7.02 2.22 16.83
N LEU A 136 -6.19 1.81 17.75
CA LEU A 136 -5.96 0.42 18.11
C LEU A 136 -6.39 0.22 19.56
N PHE A 137 -7.13 -0.85 19.80
CA PHE A 137 -7.65 -1.16 21.11
C PHE A 137 -6.90 -2.34 21.71
N ARG A 138 -6.43 -2.18 22.93
CA ARG A 138 -5.73 -3.23 23.67
C ARG A 138 -6.38 -3.42 25.03
N GLN A 139 -6.49 -4.67 25.47
CA GLN A 139 -6.95 -4.96 26.84
C GLN A 139 -5.80 -4.71 27.81
N GLY A 140 -5.94 -3.69 28.65
CA GLY A 140 -5.00 -3.37 29.72
C GLY A 140 -5.49 -3.84 31.08
N ARG A 141 -4.63 -3.68 32.10
CA ARG A 141 -4.99 -4.03 33.50
C ARG A 141 -6.13 -3.19 34.08
N LYS A 142 -6.30 -1.96 33.60
CA LYS A 142 -7.31 -0.98 34.05
C LYS A 142 -8.54 -0.90 33.13
N GLY A 143 -8.65 -1.78 32.12
CA GLY A 143 -9.69 -1.77 31.11
C GLY A 143 -9.11 -1.64 29.70
N GLN A 144 -9.96 -1.31 28.73
CA GLN A 144 -9.56 -1.12 27.35
C GLN A 144 -8.76 0.17 27.19
N GLN A 145 -7.58 0.08 26.59
CA GLN A 145 -6.72 1.19 26.23
C GLN A 145 -6.83 1.46 24.73
N GLU A 146 -7.06 2.70 24.36
CA GLU A 146 -6.98 3.17 22.97
C GLU A 146 -5.57 3.71 22.71
N ILE A 147 -5.00 3.35 21.56
CA ILE A 147 -3.70 3.81 21.07
C ILE A 147 -3.94 4.42 19.70
N VAL A 148 -3.66 5.70 19.55
CA VAL A 148 -3.75 6.37 18.25
C VAL A 148 -2.41 6.27 17.53
N ALA A 149 -2.45 5.92 16.26
CA ALA A 149 -1.26 5.76 15.44
C ALA A 149 -1.47 6.28 14.02
N SER A 150 -0.39 6.61 13.36
CA SER A 150 -0.31 6.79 11.92
C SER A 150 0.23 5.52 11.29
N ALA A 151 -0.36 5.07 10.20
CA ALA A 151 0.07 3.90 9.48
C ALA A 151 0.26 4.19 7.99
N SER A 152 1.25 3.54 7.41
CA SER A 152 1.43 3.50 5.96
C SER A 152 1.77 2.09 5.52
N SER A 153 1.22 1.69 4.39
CA SER A 153 1.44 0.38 3.79
C SER A 153 1.65 0.50 2.29
N THR A 154 2.40 -0.43 1.73
CA THR A 154 2.53 -0.58 0.28
C THR A 154 2.22 -2.02 -0.10
N TRP A 155 1.26 -2.16 -0.98
CA TRP A 155 0.78 -3.43 -1.52
C TRP A 155 1.22 -3.59 -2.96
N ARG A 156 1.66 -4.79 -3.32
CA ARG A 156 2.08 -5.14 -4.68
C ARG A 156 1.30 -6.35 -5.16
N GLN A 157 0.69 -6.25 -6.34
CA GLN A 157 0.01 -7.37 -6.97
C GLN A 157 1.02 -8.30 -7.62
N THR A 158 0.88 -9.59 -7.38
CA THR A 158 1.69 -10.63 -8.03
C THR A 158 1.12 -11.01 -9.39
N ALA A 159 1.88 -11.78 -10.17
CA ALA A 159 1.41 -12.32 -11.44
C ALA A 159 0.18 -13.25 -11.29
N GLY A 160 -0.04 -13.82 -10.10
CA GLY A 160 -1.21 -14.61 -9.75
C GLY A 160 -2.44 -13.80 -9.32
N ALA A 161 -2.37 -12.46 -9.40
CA ALA A 161 -3.37 -11.50 -8.95
C ALA A 161 -3.51 -11.35 -7.43
N ASP A 162 -2.71 -12.04 -6.63
CA ASP A 162 -2.68 -11.86 -5.17
C ASP A 162 -1.99 -10.54 -4.82
N TRP A 163 -2.49 -9.85 -3.79
CA TRP A 163 -1.89 -8.66 -3.25
C TRP A 163 -1.05 -9.00 -2.03
N LEU A 164 0.24 -8.61 -2.05
CA LEU A 164 1.17 -8.85 -0.97
C LEU A 164 1.73 -7.52 -0.44
N LEU A 165 1.87 -7.45 0.87
CA LEU A 165 2.45 -6.33 1.59
C LEU A 165 3.96 -6.31 1.39
N VAL A 166 4.51 -5.22 0.86
CA VAL A 166 5.95 -5.04 0.64
C VAL A 166 6.58 -4.07 1.63
N ALA A 167 5.81 -3.12 2.15
CA ALA A 167 6.28 -2.22 3.20
C ALA A 167 5.14 -1.90 4.15
N PHE A 168 5.44 -1.83 5.45
CA PHE A 168 4.49 -1.46 6.48
C PHE A 168 5.16 -0.64 7.57
N HIS A 169 4.63 0.53 7.83
CA HIS A 169 5.12 1.40 8.88
C HIS A 169 3.98 1.84 9.77
N VAL A 170 4.18 1.71 11.07
CA VAL A 170 3.27 2.21 12.11
C VAL A 170 4.07 3.07 13.06
N GLN A 171 3.53 4.22 13.38
CA GLN A 171 4.09 5.16 14.34
C GLN A 171 2.99 5.60 15.29
N TYR A 172 3.27 5.60 16.59
CA TYR A 172 2.35 6.21 17.56
C TYR A 172 2.17 7.69 17.22
N ALA A 173 0.95 8.19 17.34
CA ALA A 173 0.76 9.63 17.40
C ALA A 173 1.41 10.12 18.69
N ASP A 174 2.22 11.15 18.62
CA ASP A 174 2.68 11.86 19.79
C ASP A 174 1.41 12.30 20.55
N GLU A 175 1.34 11.97 21.84
CA GLU A 175 0.34 12.56 22.70
C GLU A 175 0.67 14.06 22.65
N GLU A 176 -0.21 14.85 22.01
CA GLU A 176 -0.14 16.30 22.17
C GLU A 176 -0.26 16.49 23.68
N GLU A 177 0.85 16.86 24.34
CA GLU A 177 0.82 17.36 25.70
C GLU A 177 -0.12 18.57 25.61
N GLU A 178 -1.38 18.39 26.00
CA GLU A 178 -2.24 19.49 26.34
C GLU A 178 -1.52 20.17 27.52
N GLU A 179 -0.70 21.18 27.20
CA GLU A 179 -0.23 22.13 28.17
C GLU A 179 -1.52 22.76 28.74
N GLU A 180 -2.00 22.19 29.85
CA GLU A 180 -2.94 22.86 30.73
C GLU A 180 -2.23 24.17 31.16
N GLU A 181 -2.51 25.23 30.40
CA GLU A 181 -2.32 26.59 30.93
C GLU A 181 -3.21 26.69 32.16
N GLU A 182 -2.67 26.28 33.30
CA GLU A 182 -3.17 26.73 34.59
C GLU A 182 -3.08 28.25 34.60
N GLU A 183 -4.18 28.87 34.22
CA GLU A 183 -4.45 30.26 34.35
C GLU A 183 -4.39 30.60 35.87
N GLU A 184 -3.23 31.07 36.28
CA GLU A 184 -2.97 31.59 37.62
C GLU A 184 -3.93 32.78 37.85
N ARG A 185 -4.96 32.56 38.71
CA ARG A 185 -5.80 33.59 39.30
C ARG A 185 -5.51 33.73 40.77
#